data_9cff19e70469a4d8f624b34c96c22e77
#
_entry.id   9cff19e70469a4d8f624b34c96c22e77
#
_cell.length_a   1.000
_cell.length_b   1.000
_cell.length_c   1.000
_cell.angle_alpha   90.00
_cell.angle_beta   90.00
_cell.angle_gamma   90.00
#
_symmetry.space_group_name_H-M   'P 1'
#
loop_
_entity.id
_entity.type
_entity.pdbx_description
1 polymer ?
#
loop_
_entity_poly.entity_id
_entity_poly.type
_entity_poly.pdbx_seq_one_letter_code
_entity_poly.pdbx_strand_id
1 'polypeptide(L)'
;NYEPDVLVEDITTLSHDEWKLYRTLGIGGSDAAAVCGISPWKTARDLYEEKVHKKIKEQNDDGWVAKEIGKRLEELVVQIFMKRTDTRPYAVRKMFRHPLYPFMISDFDFFVKLDEKIYLLECKTSFSYHHMNGWEGGNIPPHYVLQGIHYMSVANVDGIIFLCLHGNHEGSLI
;
A
#
# COMPACT_ATOMS: atom_id res chain seq x y z
N ASN A 1 11.42 18.68 -8.99
CA ASN A 1 10.90 18.40 -7.65
C ASN A 1 9.51 19.01 -7.53
N TYR A 2 8.58 18.31 -6.95
CA TYR A 2 7.23 18.75 -6.60
C TYR A 2 6.88 18.23 -5.21
N GLU A 3 5.92 18.87 -4.58
CA GLU A 3 5.27 18.36 -3.38
C GLU A 3 3.89 17.81 -3.78
N PRO A 4 3.47 16.66 -3.23
CA PRO A 4 2.13 16.13 -3.52
C PRO A 4 1.05 17.03 -2.92
N ASP A 5 -0.07 17.18 -3.63
CA ASP A 5 -1.24 17.84 -3.10
C ASP A 5 -1.89 16.98 -2.00
N VAL A 6 -2.33 17.59 -0.92
CA VAL A 6 -3.11 16.90 0.11
C VAL A 6 -4.57 16.85 -0.35
N LEU A 7 -5.08 15.65 -0.57
CA LEU A 7 -6.48 15.39 -0.93
C LEU A 7 -7.37 15.25 0.30
N VAL A 8 -6.85 14.60 1.36
CA VAL A 8 -7.51 14.46 2.67
C VAL A 8 -6.47 14.68 3.76
N GLU A 9 -6.73 15.62 4.66
CA GLU A 9 -5.80 15.99 5.74
C GLU A 9 -5.65 14.93 6.83
N ASP A 10 -6.72 14.19 7.11
CA ASP A 10 -6.69 13.10 8.09
C ASP A 10 -7.65 12.00 7.68
N ILE A 11 -7.11 10.90 7.16
CA ILE A 11 -7.90 9.74 6.74
C ILE A 11 -8.50 8.96 7.91
N THR A 12 -8.03 9.18 9.14
CA THR A 12 -8.58 8.49 10.33
C THR A 12 -9.94 9.03 10.75
N THR A 13 -10.30 10.22 10.28
CA THR A 13 -11.62 10.83 10.51
C THR A 13 -12.68 10.31 9.56
N LEU A 14 -12.28 9.63 8.48
CA LEU A 14 -13.20 9.10 7.49
C LEU A 14 -13.80 7.77 7.95
N SER A 15 -15.10 7.61 7.72
CA SER A 15 -15.70 6.28 7.71
C SER A 15 -15.12 5.45 6.55
N HIS A 16 -15.27 4.13 6.63
CA HIS A 16 -14.82 3.25 5.57
C HIS A 16 -15.45 3.55 4.20
N ASP A 17 -16.73 3.94 4.19
CA ASP A 17 -17.43 4.28 2.95
C ASP A 17 -16.98 5.64 2.38
N GLU A 18 -16.70 6.63 3.21
CA GLU A 18 -16.10 7.88 2.77
C GLU A 18 -14.70 7.65 2.20
N TRP A 19 -13.87 6.85 2.86
CA TRP A 19 -12.56 6.46 2.34
C TRP A 19 -12.66 5.79 0.97
N LYS A 20 -13.59 4.83 0.80
CA LYS A 20 -13.87 4.21 -0.51
C LYS A 20 -14.28 5.24 -1.56
N LEU A 21 -15.11 6.22 -1.19
CA LEU A 21 -15.55 7.26 -2.10
C LEU A 21 -14.36 8.11 -2.57
N TYR A 22 -13.47 8.54 -1.66
CA TYR A 22 -12.24 9.24 -2.05
C TYR A 22 -11.37 8.41 -2.98
N ARG A 23 -11.29 7.09 -2.74
CA ARG A 23 -10.56 6.16 -3.61
C ARG A 23 -11.13 6.06 -5.04
N THR A 24 -12.38 6.44 -5.27
CA THR A 24 -12.94 6.50 -6.63
C THR A 24 -12.49 7.74 -7.42
N LEU A 25 -11.90 8.74 -6.78
CA LEU A 25 -11.46 9.98 -7.43
C LEU A 25 -10.19 9.80 -8.29
N GLY A 26 -9.52 8.66 -8.17
CA GLY A 26 -8.30 8.40 -8.94
C GLY A 26 -7.84 6.94 -8.86
N ILE A 27 -6.69 6.71 -9.47
CA ILE A 27 -5.97 5.44 -9.45
C ILE A 27 -5.09 5.42 -8.21
N GLY A 28 -5.29 4.48 -7.31
CA GLY A 28 -4.43 4.26 -6.15
C GLY A 28 -3.28 3.29 -6.44
N GLY A 29 -2.30 3.20 -5.53
CA GLY A 29 -1.16 2.30 -5.72
C GLY A 29 -1.56 0.83 -5.91
N SER A 30 -2.51 0.34 -5.13
CA SER A 30 -3.05 -1.03 -5.28
C SER A 30 -3.81 -1.27 -6.59
N ASP A 31 -4.18 -0.20 -7.31
CA ASP A 31 -4.87 -0.27 -8.61
C ASP A 31 -3.88 -0.36 -9.78
N ALA A 32 -2.62 0.08 -9.60
CA ALA A 32 -1.61 0.15 -10.65
C ALA A 32 -1.41 -1.19 -11.37
N ALA A 33 -1.38 -2.28 -10.61
CA ALA A 33 -1.27 -3.62 -11.18
C ALA A 33 -2.48 -4.02 -12.05
N ALA A 34 -3.68 -3.58 -11.71
CA ALA A 34 -4.87 -3.82 -12.51
C ALA A 34 -4.86 -3.02 -13.81
N VAL A 35 -4.39 -1.77 -13.77
CA VAL A 35 -4.17 -0.94 -14.99
C VAL A 35 -3.21 -1.62 -15.94
N CYS A 36 -2.12 -2.21 -15.40
CA CYS A 36 -1.10 -2.92 -16.18
C CYS A 36 -1.47 -4.38 -16.54
N GLY A 37 -2.64 -4.86 -16.14
CA GLY A 37 -3.13 -6.20 -16.49
C GLY A 37 -2.44 -7.35 -15.74
N ILE A 38 -1.72 -7.08 -14.64
CA ILE A 38 -1.00 -8.10 -13.86
C ILE A 38 -1.52 -8.26 -12.43
N SER A 39 -2.64 -7.63 -12.08
CA SER A 39 -3.25 -7.80 -10.76
C SER A 39 -3.82 -9.21 -10.60
N PRO A 40 -3.49 -9.91 -9.49
CA PRO A 40 -4.11 -11.21 -9.20
C PRO A 40 -5.54 -11.11 -8.67
N TRP A 41 -6.04 -9.90 -8.37
CA TRP A 41 -7.33 -9.71 -7.67
C TRP A 41 -8.42 -9.07 -8.51
N LYS A 42 -8.08 -8.21 -9.47
CA LYS A 42 -9.05 -7.51 -10.32
C LYS A 42 -8.49 -7.20 -11.70
N THR A 43 -9.36 -7.18 -12.68
CA THR A 43 -9.01 -6.77 -14.05
C THR A 43 -9.04 -5.25 -14.22
N ALA A 44 -8.49 -4.74 -15.32
CA ALA A 44 -8.63 -3.32 -15.68
C ALA A 44 -10.11 -2.93 -15.89
N ARG A 45 -10.96 -3.86 -16.36
CA ARG A 45 -12.39 -3.64 -16.51
C ARG A 45 -13.10 -3.53 -15.15
N ASP A 46 -12.76 -4.40 -14.19
CA ASP A 46 -13.31 -4.29 -12.83
C ASP A 46 -12.95 -2.94 -12.21
N LEU A 47 -11.70 -2.50 -12.41
CA LEU A 47 -11.24 -1.21 -11.95
C LEU A 47 -12.01 -0.06 -12.61
N TYR A 48 -12.23 -0.12 -13.91
CA TYR A 48 -13.02 0.88 -14.63
C TYR A 48 -14.46 0.99 -14.07
N GLU A 49 -15.14 -0.15 -13.87
CA GLU A 49 -16.48 -0.18 -13.28
C GLU A 49 -16.49 0.44 -11.87
N GLU A 50 -15.46 0.17 -11.07
CA GLU A 50 -15.30 0.73 -9.73
C GLU A 50 -15.12 2.26 -9.77
N LYS A 51 -14.24 2.77 -10.64
CA LYS A 51 -13.87 4.19 -10.65
C LYS A 51 -14.90 5.07 -11.38
N VAL A 52 -15.38 4.64 -12.53
CA VAL A 52 -16.28 5.42 -13.39
C VAL A 52 -17.74 5.27 -12.98
N HIS A 53 -18.16 4.02 -12.74
CA HIS A 53 -19.55 3.73 -12.38
C HIS A 53 -19.80 3.62 -10.88
N LYS A 54 -18.73 3.81 -10.07
CA LYS A 54 -18.78 3.72 -8.60
C LYS A 54 -19.42 2.42 -8.10
N LYS A 55 -19.27 1.35 -8.88
CA LYS A 55 -19.73 0.01 -8.52
C LYS A 55 -18.72 -0.61 -7.55
N ILE A 56 -18.77 -0.17 -6.32
CA ILE A 56 -17.97 -0.77 -5.24
C ILE A 56 -18.55 -2.17 -5.01
N LYS A 57 -17.81 -3.20 -5.39
CA LYS A 57 -18.19 -4.58 -5.08
C LYS A 57 -18.37 -4.70 -3.58
N GLU A 58 -19.50 -5.25 -3.15
CA GLU A 58 -19.65 -5.69 -1.78
C GLU A 58 -18.52 -6.66 -1.48
N GLN A 59 -17.92 -6.50 -0.32
CA GLN A 59 -16.80 -7.32 0.11
C GLN A 59 -17.35 -8.71 0.37
N ASN A 60 -17.12 -9.68 -0.53
CA ASN A 60 -17.36 -11.08 -0.21
C ASN A 60 -16.54 -11.43 1.03
N ASP A 61 -17.06 -12.30 1.88
CA ASP A 61 -16.34 -12.81 3.07
C ASP A 61 -14.99 -13.45 2.70
N ASP A 62 -14.85 -13.91 1.45
CA ASP A 62 -13.61 -14.39 0.86
C ASP A 62 -12.58 -13.25 0.76
N GLY A 63 -11.64 -13.24 1.69
CA GLY A 63 -10.55 -12.24 1.74
C GLY A 63 -10.71 -11.15 2.79
N TRP A 64 -11.87 -11.03 3.48
CA TRP A 64 -12.01 -10.12 4.60
C TRP A 64 -11.03 -10.46 5.72
N VAL A 65 -10.92 -11.75 6.09
CA VAL A 65 -10.01 -12.25 7.13
C VAL A 65 -8.56 -11.86 6.81
N ALA A 66 -8.10 -12.08 5.58
CA ALA A 66 -6.73 -11.75 5.18
C ALA A 66 -6.45 -10.24 5.28
N LYS A 67 -7.40 -9.39 4.87
CA LYS A 67 -7.28 -7.93 4.97
C LYS A 67 -7.27 -7.47 6.43
N GLU A 68 -8.14 -8.04 7.25
CA GLU A 68 -8.23 -7.69 8.68
C GLU A 68 -6.96 -8.12 9.44
N ILE A 69 -6.44 -9.31 9.15
CA ILE A 69 -5.15 -9.77 9.70
C ILE A 69 -4.03 -8.82 9.27
N GLY A 70 -3.94 -8.47 7.98
CA GLY A 70 -2.94 -7.55 7.47
C GLY A 70 -2.97 -6.22 8.21
N LYS A 71 -4.16 -5.62 8.34
CA LYS A 71 -4.36 -4.37 9.07
C LYS A 71 -3.95 -4.45 10.55
N ARG A 72 -4.30 -5.54 11.24
CA ARG A 72 -3.96 -5.71 12.65
C ARG A 72 -2.48 -6.00 12.89
N LEU A 73 -1.80 -6.61 11.92
CA LEU A 73 -0.38 -6.93 12.02
C LEU A 73 0.55 -5.81 11.53
N GLU A 74 0.04 -4.78 10.87
CA GLU A 74 0.83 -3.67 10.34
C GLU A 74 1.71 -3.02 11.42
N GLU A 75 1.14 -2.71 12.58
CA GLU A 75 1.89 -2.14 13.70
C GLU A 75 2.96 -3.10 14.23
N LEU A 76 2.68 -4.40 14.28
CA LEU A 76 3.66 -5.41 14.67
C LEU A 76 4.82 -5.47 13.68
N VAL A 77 4.54 -5.43 12.38
CA VAL A 77 5.58 -5.40 11.34
C VAL A 77 6.51 -4.20 11.52
N VAL A 78 5.95 -3.02 11.80
CA VAL A 78 6.72 -1.81 12.10
C VAL A 78 7.56 -1.97 13.37
N GLN A 79 7.00 -2.54 14.43
CA GLN A 79 7.74 -2.80 15.68
C GLN A 79 8.93 -3.75 15.46
N ILE A 80 8.77 -4.79 14.65
CA ILE A 80 9.85 -5.70 14.28
C ILE A 80 10.94 -4.94 13.50
N PHE A 81 10.56 -4.10 12.54
CA PHE A 81 11.49 -3.26 11.80
C PHE A 81 12.30 -2.34 12.73
N MET A 82 11.62 -1.62 13.62
CA MET A 82 12.26 -0.71 14.58
C MET A 82 13.27 -1.45 15.47
N LYS A 83 12.89 -2.65 15.97
CA LYS A 83 13.75 -3.48 16.80
C LYS A 83 15.03 -3.95 16.08
N ARG A 84 14.95 -4.15 14.76
CA ARG A 84 16.06 -4.64 13.93
C ARG A 84 16.98 -3.54 13.41
N THR A 85 16.43 -2.34 13.17
CA THR A 85 17.16 -1.27 12.46
C THR A 85 17.51 -0.09 13.36
N ASP A 86 16.97 -0.04 14.58
CA ASP A 86 17.02 1.12 15.48
C ASP A 86 16.50 2.42 14.81
N THR A 87 15.63 2.27 13.82
CA THR A 87 15.06 3.37 13.04
C THR A 87 13.56 3.47 13.29
N ARG A 88 13.05 4.68 13.50
CA ARG A 88 11.66 4.93 13.84
C ARG A 88 10.87 5.48 12.63
N PRO A 89 10.00 4.68 11.99
CA PRO A 89 9.05 5.17 11.01
C PRO A 89 7.99 6.07 11.64
N TYR A 90 7.36 6.90 10.82
CA TYR A 90 6.26 7.75 11.23
C TYR A 90 5.09 7.65 10.24
N ALA A 91 3.88 7.61 10.76
CA ALA A 91 2.67 7.59 9.94
C ALA A 91 2.31 9.01 9.51
N VAL A 92 2.00 9.17 8.23
CA VAL A 92 1.37 10.38 7.70
C VAL A 92 -0.03 9.99 7.26
N ARG A 93 -1.01 10.22 8.11
CA ARG A 93 -2.39 9.76 7.96
C ARG A 93 -3.18 10.63 6.98
N LYS A 94 -2.62 10.89 5.81
CA LYS A 94 -3.18 11.74 4.77
C LYS A 94 -3.38 10.96 3.48
N MET A 95 -4.33 11.41 2.68
CA MET A 95 -4.41 10.98 1.29
C MET A 95 -3.82 12.08 0.40
N PHE A 96 -2.97 11.68 -0.52
CA PHE A 96 -2.26 12.57 -1.42
C PHE A 96 -2.69 12.39 -2.86
N ARG A 97 -2.42 13.41 -3.66
CA ARG A 97 -2.64 13.43 -5.10
C ARG A 97 -1.40 13.99 -5.80
N HIS A 98 -1.04 13.38 -6.91
CA HIS A 98 0.07 13.86 -7.72
C HIS A 98 -0.28 15.21 -8.38
N PRO A 99 0.52 16.28 -8.22
CA PRO A 99 0.13 17.63 -8.68
C PRO A 99 0.07 17.74 -10.20
N LEU A 100 0.90 17.00 -10.94
CA LEU A 100 0.92 17.02 -12.41
C LEU A 100 0.00 15.95 -13.04
N TYR A 101 -0.30 14.88 -12.31
CA TYR A 101 -1.16 13.78 -12.74
C TYR A 101 -2.27 13.54 -11.73
N PRO A 102 -3.31 14.41 -11.68
CA PRO A 102 -4.31 14.42 -10.61
C PRO A 102 -5.14 13.14 -10.48
N PHE A 103 -5.09 12.27 -11.48
CA PHE A 103 -5.70 10.95 -11.41
C PHE A 103 -4.91 9.94 -10.56
N MET A 104 -3.67 10.25 -10.19
CA MET A 104 -2.85 9.41 -9.31
C MET A 104 -3.05 9.87 -7.86
N ILE A 105 -3.58 8.99 -7.04
CA ILE A 105 -3.81 9.24 -5.61
C ILE A 105 -3.18 8.13 -4.77
N SER A 106 -2.83 8.45 -3.52
CA SER A 106 -2.25 7.47 -2.59
C SER A 106 -2.47 7.87 -1.14
N ASP A 107 -2.64 6.88 -0.31
CA ASP A 107 -2.46 6.89 1.13
C ASP A 107 -1.33 5.89 1.44
N PHE A 108 -0.46 6.21 2.37
CA PHE A 108 0.76 5.47 2.65
C PHE A 108 0.73 4.94 4.08
N ASP A 109 1.32 3.76 4.32
CA ASP A 109 1.41 3.20 5.64
C ASP A 109 2.34 4.05 6.52
N PHE A 110 3.62 4.14 6.16
CA PHE A 110 4.62 4.88 6.92
C PHE A 110 5.67 5.53 6.04
N PHE A 111 6.35 6.50 6.61
CA PHE A 111 7.59 7.07 6.09
C PHE A 111 8.74 6.76 7.04
N VAL A 112 9.94 6.68 6.51
CA VAL A 112 11.16 6.50 7.28
C VAL A 112 12.28 7.36 6.70
N LYS A 113 13.03 8.04 7.56
CA LYS A 113 14.25 8.74 7.17
C LYS A 113 15.45 7.83 7.45
N LEU A 114 16.22 7.53 6.41
CA LEU A 114 17.47 6.80 6.48
C LEU A 114 18.55 7.71 5.90
N ASP A 115 19.55 8.03 6.72
CA ASP A 115 20.53 9.09 6.42
C ASP A 115 19.80 10.40 6.08
N GLU A 116 20.04 10.97 4.90
CA GLU A 116 19.38 12.22 4.47
C GLU A 116 18.23 11.96 3.49
N LYS A 117 17.82 10.70 3.29
CA LYS A 117 16.80 10.30 2.32
C LYS A 117 15.51 9.90 3.00
N ILE A 118 14.39 10.12 2.31
CA ILE A 118 13.07 9.74 2.75
C ILE A 118 12.58 8.55 1.93
N TYR A 119 12.18 7.51 2.62
CA TYR A 119 11.60 6.31 2.03
C TYR A 119 10.17 6.09 2.52
N LEU A 120 9.34 5.53 1.66
CA LEU A 120 8.09 4.90 2.08
C LEU A 120 8.41 3.56 2.71
N LEU A 121 7.58 3.16 3.69
CA LEU A 121 7.62 1.84 4.31
C LEU A 121 6.24 1.22 4.15
N GLU A 122 6.16 0.16 3.37
CA GLU A 122 4.91 -0.54 3.05
C GLU A 122 4.90 -1.91 3.71
N CYS A 123 3.87 -2.15 4.53
CA CYS A 123 3.73 -3.37 5.30
C CYS A 123 2.89 -4.41 4.57
N LYS A 124 3.36 -5.65 4.51
CA LYS A 124 2.66 -6.78 3.91
C LYS A 124 2.68 -7.99 4.86
N THR A 125 1.68 -8.82 4.72
CA THR A 125 1.61 -10.12 5.40
C THR A 125 1.36 -11.24 4.40
N SER A 126 2.00 -12.38 4.59
CA SER A 126 1.82 -13.57 3.76
C SER A 126 1.77 -14.82 4.64
N PHE A 127 0.82 -15.69 4.40
CA PHE A 127 0.57 -16.90 5.20
C PHE A 127 0.64 -18.19 4.40
N SER A 128 1.13 -18.17 3.16
CA SER A 128 1.22 -19.37 2.34
C SER A 128 2.34 -20.29 2.83
N TYR A 129 1.99 -21.52 3.20
CA TYR A 129 2.95 -22.55 3.61
C TYR A 129 3.78 -23.12 2.44
N HIS A 130 3.29 -23.05 1.23
CA HIS A 130 3.90 -23.72 0.09
C HIS A 130 4.77 -22.83 -0.78
N HIS A 131 4.50 -21.52 -0.78
CA HIS A 131 5.30 -20.54 -1.53
C HIS A 131 5.21 -19.21 -0.79
N MET A 132 6.32 -18.50 -0.71
CA MET A 132 6.36 -17.14 -0.16
C MET A 132 5.69 -16.13 -1.11
N ASN A 133 4.88 -16.60 -2.06
CA ASN A 133 4.13 -15.81 -3.03
C ASN A 133 4.98 -14.77 -3.78
N GLY A 134 6.21 -15.14 -4.12
CA GLY A 134 7.14 -14.28 -4.85
C GLY A 134 8.04 -13.42 -3.97
N TRP A 135 8.03 -13.62 -2.65
CA TRP A 135 8.93 -12.94 -1.71
C TRP A 135 10.26 -13.67 -1.47
N GLU A 136 10.47 -14.82 -2.09
CA GLU A 136 11.67 -15.63 -1.91
C GLU A 136 12.93 -14.87 -2.37
N GLY A 137 14.01 -15.00 -1.58
CA GLY A 137 15.30 -14.40 -1.91
C GLY A 137 15.33 -12.88 -1.94
N GLY A 138 14.39 -12.22 -1.25
CA GLY A 138 14.28 -10.76 -1.23
C GLY A 138 13.60 -10.18 -2.48
N ASN A 139 12.98 -11.01 -3.30
CA ASN A 139 12.17 -10.53 -4.43
C ASN A 139 10.88 -9.87 -3.95
N ILE A 140 10.39 -8.92 -4.73
CA ILE A 140 9.10 -8.29 -4.52
C ILE A 140 8.17 -8.74 -5.64
N PRO A 141 6.96 -9.27 -5.32
CA PRO A 141 6.00 -9.66 -6.35
C PRO A 141 5.71 -8.50 -7.32
N PRO A 142 5.64 -8.74 -8.65
CA PRO A 142 5.55 -7.67 -9.66
C PRO A 142 4.40 -6.69 -9.45
N HIS A 143 3.25 -7.15 -8.94
CA HIS A 143 2.10 -6.29 -8.66
C HIS A 143 2.38 -5.31 -7.49
N TYR A 144 3.22 -5.68 -6.53
CA TYR A 144 3.67 -4.76 -5.47
C TYR A 144 4.77 -3.82 -5.97
N VAL A 145 5.62 -4.25 -6.90
CA VAL A 145 6.58 -3.33 -7.54
C VAL A 145 5.84 -2.19 -8.21
N LEU A 146 4.77 -2.46 -8.96
CA LEU A 146 3.93 -1.41 -9.57
C LEU A 146 3.25 -0.51 -8.53
N GLN A 147 2.77 -1.08 -7.42
CA GLN A 147 2.25 -0.29 -6.30
C GLN A 147 3.31 0.67 -5.76
N GLY A 148 4.53 0.17 -5.54
CA GLY A 148 5.64 0.98 -5.04
C GLY A 148 6.05 2.10 -5.99
N ILE A 149 6.14 1.82 -7.29
CA ILE A 149 6.44 2.83 -8.31
C ILE A 149 5.37 3.94 -8.30
N HIS A 150 4.11 3.56 -8.23
CA HIS A 150 3.01 4.52 -8.12
C HIS A 150 3.12 5.38 -6.86
N TYR A 151 3.39 4.76 -5.72
CA TYR A 151 3.56 5.45 -4.44
C TYR A 151 4.73 6.43 -4.46
N MET A 152 5.90 6.00 -4.91
CA MET A 152 7.06 6.88 -5.05
C MET A 152 6.78 8.05 -5.99
N SER A 153 6.03 7.81 -7.07
CA SER A 153 5.62 8.85 -8.01
C SER A 153 4.72 9.89 -7.35
N VAL A 154 3.73 9.47 -6.55
CA VAL A 154 2.84 10.42 -5.85
C VAL A 154 3.58 11.15 -4.73
N ALA A 155 4.35 10.44 -3.91
CA ALA A 155 5.03 10.99 -2.74
C ALA A 155 6.29 11.81 -3.08
N ASN A 156 6.88 11.62 -4.26
CA ASN A 156 8.15 12.21 -4.68
C ASN A 156 9.29 11.95 -3.69
N VAL A 157 9.49 10.70 -3.32
CA VAL A 157 10.47 10.24 -2.34
C VAL A 157 11.60 9.44 -2.99
N ASP A 158 12.69 9.23 -2.24
CA ASP A 158 13.91 8.57 -2.71
C ASP A 158 13.74 7.07 -2.99
N GLY A 159 12.78 6.42 -2.35
CA GLY A 159 12.53 5.00 -2.53
C GLY A 159 11.38 4.46 -1.68
N ILE A 160 11.17 3.15 -1.78
CA ILE A 160 10.19 2.41 -0.97
C ILE A 160 10.83 1.14 -0.43
N ILE A 161 10.51 0.82 0.81
CA ILE A 161 10.91 -0.41 1.50
C ILE A 161 9.64 -1.22 1.72
N PHE A 162 9.61 -2.44 1.20
CA PHE A 162 8.57 -3.40 1.53
C PHE A 162 9.00 -4.27 2.69
N LEU A 163 8.13 -4.40 3.68
CA LEU A 163 8.29 -5.32 4.79
C LEU A 163 7.21 -6.39 4.69
N CYS A 164 7.60 -7.62 4.43
CA CYS A 164 6.65 -8.73 4.40
C CYS A 164 6.87 -9.65 5.60
N LEU A 165 5.89 -9.71 6.50
CA LEU A 165 5.85 -10.71 7.55
C LEU A 165 5.28 -12.00 6.97
N HIS A 166 6.14 -13.01 6.82
CA HIS A 166 5.75 -14.31 6.32
C HIS A 166 5.66 -15.32 7.48
N GLY A 167 4.46 -15.79 7.78
CA GLY A 167 4.22 -16.67 8.93
C GLY A 167 4.01 -15.91 10.23
N ASN A 168 4.47 -16.47 11.34
CA ASN A 168 4.16 -16.01 12.69
C ASN A 168 5.36 -15.88 13.64
N HIS A 169 6.58 -15.74 13.13
CA HIS A 169 7.77 -15.56 13.95
C HIS A 169 8.69 -14.47 13.41
N GLU A 170 9.53 -13.89 14.27
CA GLU A 170 10.40 -12.76 13.94
C GLU A 170 11.36 -13.02 12.77
N GLY A 171 11.81 -14.25 12.59
CA GLY A 171 12.70 -14.64 11.49
C GLY A 171 12.06 -14.54 10.11
N SER A 172 10.73 -14.40 10.04
CA SER A 172 9.95 -14.38 8.81
C SER A 172 9.79 -13.00 8.19
N LEU A 173 10.38 -11.94 8.75
CA LEU A 173 10.34 -10.62 8.12
C LEU A 173 11.35 -10.54 6.98
N ILE A 174 10.88 -10.26 5.79
CA ILE A 174 11.63 -10.14 4.54
C ILE A 174 11.51 -8.72 4.01
#